data_9d31c630e4796f1667821b890b61f06d
#
_entry.id   9d31c630e4796f1667821b890b61f06d
#
_cell.length_a   1.000
_cell.length_b   1.000
_cell.length_c   1.000
_cell.angle_alpha   90.00
_cell.angle_beta   90.00
_cell.angle_gamma   90.00
#
_symmetry.space_group_name_H-M   'P 1'
#
loop_
_entity.id
_entity.type
_entity.pdbx_description
1 polymer ?
#
loop_
_entity_poly.entity_id
_entity_poly.type
_entity_poly.pdbx_seq_one_letter_code
_entity_poly.pdbx_strand_id
1 'polypeptide(L)'
;PGVVGFLPSATNVASAKNSGFEFMVNHRNQKGLVEYEVGGNISFIRNEVTDLGEGGQPISTGSVFGIGDLVAYTEIGMPMAYFYGYETAGIFQTDEEAAAYEALPNAQAGDVIFVDQNGDGTIDADDKTMIGNPHPDFTYGFNASMNYKAFDFSLFLQGTHGNDVLNGVFRYDLNTTNLPVAALERWTGEGTSDLY
;
A
#
# COMPACT_ATOMS: atom_id res chain seq x y z
N PRO A 1 23.46 -13.73 -20.62
CA PRO A 1 23.63 -12.29 -20.41
C PRO A 1 25.09 -11.88 -20.16
N GLY A 2 25.95 -12.75 -19.61
CA GLY A 2 27.35 -12.40 -19.28
C GLY A 2 28.35 -12.40 -20.43
N VAL A 3 27.96 -12.72 -21.64
CA VAL A 3 28.87 -12.94 -22.75
C VAL A 3 29.20 -11.68 -23.57
N VAL A 4 28.40 -10.64 -23.47
CA VAL A 4 28.55 -9.45 -24.33
C VAL A 4 29.09 -8.20 -23.60
N GLY A 5 29.27 -8.21 -22.28
CA GLY A 5 29.91 -7.11 -21.55
C GLY A 5 29.16 -5.75 -21.57
N PHE A 6 27.96 -5.70 -22.13
CA PHE A 6 27.10 -4.51 -22.15
C PHE A 6 25.96 -4.61 -21.15
N LEU A 7 25.58 -3.49 -20.57
CA LEU A 7 24.34 -3.38 -19.80
C LEU A 7 23.15 -3.65 -20.73
N PRO A 8 22.08 -4.31 -20.24
CA PRO A 8 20.86 -4.47 -21.03
C PRO A 8 20.37 -3.11 -21.53
N SER A 9 19.98 -3.04 -22.80
CA SER A 9 19.37 -1.81 -23.33
C SER A 9 18.01 -1.58 -22.68
N ALA A 10 17.71 -0.34 -22.33
CA ALA A 10 16.39 0.03 -21.89
C ALA A 10 15.38 -0.16 -23.04
N THR A 11 14.31 -0.87 -22.77
CA THR A 11 13.20 -1.08 -23.72
C THR A 11 11.90 -0.63 -23.07
N ASN A 12 10.96 -0.11 -23.87
CA ASN A 12 9.62 0.19 -23.42
C ASN A 12 8.83 -1.13 -23.31
N VAL A 13 8.59 -1.58 -22.09
CA VAL A 13 7.94 -2.87 -21.84
C VAL A 13 6.53 -2.75 -21.31
N ALA A 14 6.06 -1.55 -20.95
CA ALA A 14 4.74 -1.35 -20.37
C ALA A 14 4.11 -0.02 -20.79
N SER A 15 2.79 0.00 -20.84
CA SER A 15 1.97 1.20 -20.99
C SER A 15 0.97 1.29 -19.84
N ALA A 16 0.80 2.47 -19.29
CA ALA A 16 -0.18 2.73 -18.26
C ALA A 16 -1.03 3.98 -18.64
N LYS A 17 -2.29 3.95 -18.25
CA LYS A 17 -3.25 5.02 -18.43
C LYS A 17 -3.59 5.64 -17.08
N ASN A 18 -3.48 6.95 -16.99
CA ASN A 18 -4.02 7.72 -15.88
C ASN A 18 -5.28 8.45 -16.35
N SER A 19 -6.36 8.32 -15.60
CA SER A 19 -7.63 8.99 -15.89
C SER A 19 -8.24 9.52 -14.61
N GLY A 20 -8.88 10.70 -14.69
CA GLY A 20 -9.45 11.29 -13.49
C GLY A 20 -10.03 12.66 -13.75
N PHE A 21 -10.34 13.36 -12.69
CA PHE A 21 -10.77 14.75 -12.72
C PHE A 21 -10.19 15.52 -11.53
N GLU A 22 -10.02 16.80 -11.75
CA GLU A 22 -9.51 17.74 -10.76
C GLU A 22 -10.50 18.87 -10.60
N PHE A 23 -10.67 19.31 -9.36
CA PHE A 23 -11.53 20.41 -9.02
C PHE A 23 -10.76 21.41 -8.17
N MET A 24 -10.83 22.70 -8.52
CA MET A 24 -10.17 23.79 -7.80
C MET A 24 -11.13 24.96 -7.61
N VAL A 25 -11.14 25.51 -6.42
CA VAL A 25 -11.87 26.74 -6.07
C VAL A 25 -10.93 27.69 -5.37
N ASN A 26 -10.93 28.95 -5.81
CA ASN A 26 -10.22 30.03 -5.14
C ASN A 26 -11.16 31.21 -4.94
N HIS A 27 -11.09 31.81 -3.76
CA HIS A 27 -11.80 33.03 -3.45
C HIS A 27 -10.84 34.06 -2.83
N ARG A 28 -10.90 35.30 -3.32
CA ARG A 28 -10.06 36.40 -2.86
C ARG A 28 -10.89 37.62 -2.56
N ASN A 29 -10.63 38.27 -1.43
CA ASN A 29 -11.15 39.56 -1.06
C ASN A 29 -9.98 40.56 -0.78
N GLN A 30 -9.97 41.65 -1.48
CA GLN A 30 -8.96 42.71 -1.32
C GLN A 30 -9.58 44.06 -0.90
N LYS A 31 -10.80 44.04 -0.42
CA LYS A 31 -11.56 45.21 0.00
C LYS A 31 -11.78 45.23 1.49
N GLY A 32 -11.49 46.39 2.13
CA GLY A 32 -11.74 46.59 3.54
C GLY A 32 -10.48 46.44 4.40
N LEU A 33 -10.68 46.22 5.71
CA LEU A 33 -9.62 46.15 6.71
C LEU A 33 -8.98 44.75 6.77
N VAL A 34 -9.65 43.76 6.20
CA VAL A 34 -9.19 42.37 6.14
C VAL A 34 -9.10 41.95 4.68
N GLU A 35 -7.90 41.70 4.23
CA GLU A 35 -7.64 41.11 2.91
C GLU A 35 -7.39 39.62 3.12
N TYR A 36 -8.02 38.77 2.32
CA TYR A 36 -7.83 37.33 2.43
C TYR A 36 -7.94 36.61 1.08
N GLU A 37 -7.29 35.50 1.01
CA GLU A 37 -7.39 34.55 -0.09
C GLU A 37 -7.54 33.14 0.50
N VAL A 38 -8.53 32.40 0.01
CA VAL A 38 -8.81 31.00 0.39
C VAL A 38 -8.92 30.19 -0.85
N GLY A 39 -8.24 29.06 -0.88
CA GLY A 39 -8.27 28.13 -2.01
C GLY A 39 -8.34 26.69 -1.55
N GLY A 40 -8.93 25.85 -2.39
CA GLY A 40 -8.94 24.42 -2.19
C GLY A 40 -8.96 23.69 -3.52
N ASN A 41 -8.31 22.55 -3.54
CA ASN A 41 -8.32 21.62 -4.68
C ASN A 41 -8.48 20.18 -4.22
N ILE A 42 -9.09 19.37 -5.07
CA ILE A 42 -9.19 17.93 -4.92
C ILE A 42 -8.98 17.29 -6.28
N SER A 43 -8.22 16.19 -6.30
CA SER A 43 -7.86 15.45 -7.51
C SER A 43 -8.11 13.98 -7.31
N PHE A 44 -8.85 13.34 -8.23
CA PHE A 44 -9.13 11.93 -8.28
C PHE A 44 -8.46 11.36 -9.52
N ILE A 45 -7.49 10.46 -9.34
CA ILE A 45 -6.73 9.88 -10.45
C ILE A 45 -6.72 8.37 -10.29
N ARG A 46 -7.15 7.67 -11.34
CA ARG A 46 -7.00 6.22 -11.47
C ARG A 46 -5.82 5.90 -12.38
N ASN A 47 -4.95 5.04 -11.88
CA ASN A 47 -3.86 4.44 -12.63
C ASN A 47 -4.26 3.02 -13.05
N GLU A 48 -4.03 2.64 -14.31
CA GLU A 48 -4.31 1.32 -14.85
C GLU A 48 -3.23 0.95 -15.86
N VAL A 49 -2.67 -0.23 -15.72
CA VAL A 49 -1.73 -0.82 -16.69
C VAL A 49 -2.52 -1.36 -17.88
N THR A 50 -2.18 -0.91 -19.09
CA THR A 50 -2.92 -1.26 -20.30
C THR A 50 -2.18 -2.25 -21.19
N ASP A 51 -0.86 -2.33 -21.05
CA ASP A 51 -0.02 -3.23 -21.85
C ASP A 51 1.29 -3.52 -21.12
N LEU A 52 1.81 -4.74 -21.26
CA LEU A 52 3.10 -5.18 -20.69
C LEU A 52 4.07 -5.70 -21.78
N GLY A 53 3.83 -5.32 -23.04
CA GLY A 53 4.68 -5.71 -24.18
C GLY A 53 4.53 -7.18 -24.59
N GLU A 54 5.54 -7.71 -25.28
CA GLU A 54 5.48 -9.07 -25.77
C GLU A 54 5.39 -10.10 -24.63
N GLY A 55 4.31 -10.87 -24.65
CA GLY A 55 4.03 -11.93 -23.68
C GLY A 55 3.12 -11.52 -22.51
N GLY A 56 2.92 -10.20 -22.25
CA GLY A 56 1.97 -9.72 -21.24
C GLY A 56 2.20 -10.25 -19.81
N GLN A 57 3.40 -10.74 -19.52
CA GLN A 57 3.69 -11.34 -18.21
C GLN A 57 3.77 -10.27 -17.14
N PRO A 58 3.17 -10.51 -15.98
CA PRO A 58 3.26 -9.60 -14.86
C PRO A 58 4.70 -9.29 -14.44
N ILE A 59 4.94 -8.06 -14.01
CA ILE A 59 6.25 -7.60 -13.55
C ILE A 59 6.21 -7.49 -12.03
N SER A 60 7.05 -8.27 -11.35
CA SER A 60 7.24 -8.17 -9.91
C SER A 60 8.48 -7.37 -9.58
N THR A 61 8.37 -6.43 -8.64
CA THR A 61 9.43 -5.53 -8.21
C THR A 61 9.36 -5.28 -6.70
N GLY A 62 10.29 -4.50 -6.17
CA GLY A 62 10.22 -4.06 -4.79
C GLY A 62 10.70 -5.12 -3.80
N SER A 63 12.00 -5.44 -3.82
CA SER A 63 12.60 -6.25 -2.76
C SER A 63 12.58 -5.49 -1.44
N VAL A 64 11.84 -5.99 -0.47
CA VAL A 64 11.92 -5.52 0.92
C VAL A 64 12.93 -6.37 1.66
N PHE A 65 13.88 -5.68 2.28
CA PHE A 65 14.95 -6.34 3.01
C PHE A 65 14.36 -7.21 4.13
N GLY A 66 14.62 -8.51 4.08
CA GLY A 66 14.17 -9.49 5.08
C GLY A 66 12.88 -10.23 4.76
N ILE A 67 12.11 -9.84 3.76
CA ILE A 67 10.90 -10.58 3.34
C ILE A 67 11.23 -11.66 2.31
N GLY A 68 12.30 -11.48 1.52
CA GLY A 68 12.74 -12.46 0.52
C GLY A 68 11.91 -12.49 -0.77
N ASP A 69 10.66 -12.02 -0.72
CA ASP A 69 9.75 -11.94 -1.86
C ASP A 69 9.64 -10.51 -2.42
N LEU A 70 9.25 -10.43 -3.68
CA LEU A 70 8.93 -9.17 -4.34
C LEU A 70 7.49 -8.77 -3.95
N VAL A 71 7.33 -7.57 -3.42
CA VAL A 71 6.08 -7.12 -2.79
C VAL A 71 5.20 -6.24 -3.68
N ALA A 72 5.76 -5.71 -4.77
CA ALA A 72 5.04 -4.87 -5.72
C ALA A 72 4.84 -5.62 -7.03
N TYR A 73 3.62 -5.59 -7.54
CA TYR A 73 3.20 -6.33 -8.72
C TYR A 73 2.55 -5.41 -9.74
N THR A 74 2.79 -5.65 -11.00
CA THR A 74 2.25 -4.85 -12.10
C THR A 74 1.71 -5.81 -13.15
N GLU A 75 0.40 -5.78 -13.37
CA GLU A 75 -0.28 -6.59 -14.38
C GLU A 75 -1.36 -5.80 -15.12
N ILE A 76 -1.78 -6.29 -16.26
CA ILE A 76 -2.76 -5.62 -17.13
C ILE A 76 -4.11 -5.54 -16.40
N GLY A 77 -4.73 -4.35 -16.43
CA GLY A 77 -6.02 -4.06 -15.80
C GLY A 77 -5.94 -3.61 -14.33
N MET A 78 -4.76 -3.72 -13.72
CA MET A 78 -4.52 -3.34 -12.32
C MET A 78 -3.71 -2.04 -12.22
N PRO A 79 -3.71 -1.37 -11.05
CA PRO A 79 -2.80 -0.25 -10.78
C PRO A 79 -1.35 -0.71 -10.87
N MET A 80 -0.46 0.15 -11.35
CA MET A 80 0.96 -0.15 -11.41
C MET A 80 1.56 -0.28 -10.01
N ALA A 81 2.36 -1.34 -9.78
CA ALA A 81 3.09 -1.60 -8.54
C ALA A 81 2.19 -1.70 -7.28
N TYR A 82 1.00 -2.29 -7.41
CA TYR A 82 0.18 -2.60 -6.26
C TYR A 82 0.85 -3.64 -5.35
N PHE A 83 0.48 -3.67 -4.07
CA PHE A 83 1.02 -4.64 -3.13
C PHE A 83 0.34 -5.99 -3.32
N TYR A 84 1.15 -7.03 -3.48
CA TYR A 84 0.71 -8.38 -3.80
C TYR A 84 1.20 -9.38 -2.76
N GLY A 85 0.31 -10.16 -2.21
CA GLY A 85 0.62 -11.11 -1.15
C GLY A 85 -0.61 -11.88 -0.69
N TYR A 86 -0.48 -12.58 0.42
CA TYR A 86 -1.58 -13.29 1.05
C TYR A 86 -2.44 -12.35 1.88
N GLU A 87 -3.74 -12.46 1.74
CA GLU A 87 -4.69 -11.86 2.66
C GLU A 87 -4.72 -12.66 3.96
N THR A 88 -4.83 -11.97 5.10
CA THR A 88 -4.83 -12.61 6.42
C THR A 88 -6.17 -12.40 7.12
N ALA A 89 -6.66 -13.44 7.83
CA ALA A 89 -7.92 -13.40 8.57
C ALA A 89 -7.71 -13.36 10.10
N GLY A 90 -6.51 -13.11 10.57
CA GLY A 90 -6.16 -13.08 11.99
C GLY A 90 -5.17 -14.15 12.39
N ILE A 91 -5.27 -14.63 13.62
CA ILE A 91 -4.38 -15.63 14.23
C ILE A 91 -5.22 -16.76 14.81
N PHE A 92 -4.81 -18.00 14.61
CA PHE A 92 -5.42 -19.17 15.29
C PHE A 92 -5.30 -18.99 16.79
N GLN A 93 -6.43 -18.99 17.49
CA GLN A 93 -6.44 -18.80 18.94
C GLN A 93 -6.18 -20.11 19.68
N THR A 94 -6.57 -21.26 19.10
CA THR A 94 -6.39 -22.59 19.68
C THR A 94 -5.86 -23.60 18.65
N ASP A 95 -5.26 -24.68 19.14
CA ASP A 95 -4.80 -25.78 18.26
C ASP A 95 -5.98 -26.52 17.59
N GLU A 96 -7.16 -26.52 18.23
CA GLU A 96 -8.38 -27.11 17.67
C GLU A 96 -8.87 -26.26 16.46
N GLU A 97 -8.79 -24.93 16.56
CA GLU A 97 -9.13 -24.04 15.44
C GLU A 97 -8.15 -24.25 14.28
N ALA A 98 -6.85 -24.30 14.57
CA ALA A 98 -5.82 -24.55 13.57
C ALA A 98 -6.00 -25.92 12.89
N ALA A 99 -6.27 -26.96 13.66
CA ALA A 99 -6.50 -28.31 13.13
C ALA A 99 -7.77 -28.43 12.28
N ALA A 100 -8.77 -27.57 12.52
CA ALA A 100 -10.00 -27.52 11.73
C ALA A 100 -9.83 -26.79 10.37
N TYR A 101 -8.74 -26.03 10.21
CA TYR A 101 -8.43 -25.31 8.98
C TYR A 101 -7.57 -26.15 8.04
N GLU A 102 -8.22 -26.97 7.21
CA GLU A 102 -7.56 -27.98 6.36
C GLU A 102 -6.61 -27.37 5.33
N ALA A 103 -6.84 -26.12 4.90
CA ALA A 103 -6.05 -25.44 3.89
C ALA A 103 -4.59 -25.13 4.31
N LEU A 104 -4.31 -25.14 5.62
CA LEU A 104 -2.96 -24.94 6.16
C LEU A 104 -2.60 -26.08 7.13
N PRO A 105 -2.26 -27.27 6.62
CA PRO A 105 -1.92 -28.42 7.45
C PRO A 105 -0.66 -28.14 8.28
N ASN A 106 -0.68 -28.51 9.55
CA ASN A 106 0.35 -28.28 10.57
C ASN A 106 0.38 -26.85 11.17
N ALA A 107 -0.63 -26.03 10.94
CA ALA A 107 -0.80 -24.80 11.69
C ALA A 107 -1.02 -25.09 13.18
N GLN A 108 -0.64 -24.14 14.02
CA GLN A 108 -0.76 -24.20 15.47
C GLN A 108 -1.39 -22.91 16.00
N ALA A 109 -1.83 -22.93 17.24
CA ALA A 109 -2.26 -21.72 17.92
C ALA A 109 -1.13 -20.66 17.91
N GLY A 110 -1.45 -19.43 17.50
CA GLY A 110 -0.50 -18.35 17.30
C GLY A 110 0.00 -18.17 15.87
N ASP A 111 -0.27 -19.11 14.96
CA ASP A 111 0.05 -18.95 13.54
C ASP A 111 -0.98 -18.06 12.85
N VAL A 112 -0.55 -17.39 11.77
CA VAL A 112 -1.39 -16.51 10.96
C VAL A 112 -2.37 -17.34 10.11
N ILE A 113 -3.63 -16.93 10.09
CA ILE A 113 -4.65 -17.48 9.21
C ILE A 113 -4.55 -16.78 7.85
N PHE A 114 -4.14 -17.51 6.82
CA PHE A 114 -4.19 -17.02 5.43
C PHE A 114 -5.54 -17.40 4.80
N VAL A 115 -6.04 -16.52 3.93
CA VAL A 115 -7.31 -16.74 3.23
C VAL A 115 -7.06 -17.59 1.98
N ASP A 116 -7.78 -18.69 1.85
CA ASP A 116 -7.87 -19.50 0.63
C ASP A 116 -8.74 -18.73 -0.38
N GLN A 117 -8.08 -18.02 -1.32
CA GLN A 117 -8.74 -17.11 -2.26
C GLN A 117 -9.46 -17.87 -3.40
N ASN A 118 -8.91 -19.00 -3.81
CA ASN A 118 -9.44 -19.78 -4.92
C ASN A 118 -10.42 -20.88 -4.45
N GLY A 119 -10.42 -21.21 -3.14
CA GLY A 119 -11.31 -22.19 -2.52
C GLY A 119 -10.93 -23.64 -2.84
N ASP A 120 -9.67 -23.92 -3.14
CA ASP A 120 -9.20 -25.26 -3.48
C ASP A 120 -8.80 -26.11 -2.26
N GLY A 121 -8.77 -25.47 -1.07
CA GLY A 121 -8.44 -26.14 0.20
C GLY A 121 -6.93 -26.24 0.46
N THR A 122 -6.11 -25.44 -0.20
CA THR A 122 -4.65 -25.42 0.00
C THR A 122 -4.12 -24.00 -0.08
N ILE A 123 -3.37 -23.54 0.89
CA ILE A 123 -2.72 -22.22 0.81
C ILE A 123 -1.44 -22.31 0.02
N ASP A 124 -1.44 -21.72 -1.18
CA ASP A 124 -0.27 -21.69 -2.06
C ASP A 124 -0.14 -20.35 -2.84
N ALA A 125 0.69 -20.32 -3.89
CA ALA A 125 0.95 -19.07 -4.64
C ALA A 125 -0.28 -18.54 -5.37
N ASP A 126 -1.28 -19.35 -5.64
CA ASP A 126 -2.52 -19.00 -6.35
C ASP A 126 -3.52 -18.26 -5.43
N ASP A 127 -3.25 -18.25 -4.10
CA ASP A 127 -4.02 -17.48 -3.10
C ASP A 127 -3.49 -16.06 -2.90
N LYS A 128 -2.39 -15.72 -3.55
CA LYS A 128 -1.89 -14.34 -3.50
C LYS A 128 -2.81 -13.42 -4.29
N THR A 129 -3.11 -12.27 -3.71
CA THR A 129 -4.00 -11.26 -4.29
C THR A 129 -3.45 -9.84 -4.07
N MET A 130 -4.15 -8.83 -4.58
CA MET A 130 -3.85 -7.44 -4.26
C MET A 130 -4.23 -7.16 -2.80
N ILE A 131 -3.22 -6.92 -1.96
CA ILE A 131 -3.38 -6.63 -0.53
C ILE A 131 -3.26 -5.14 -0.20
N GLY A 132 -2.92 -4.29 -1.18
CA GLY A 132 -2.87 -2.85 -0.99
C GLY A 132 -2.54 -2.10 -2.28
N ASN A 133 -2.89 -0.82 -2.30
CA ASN A 133 -2.70 0.07 -3.43
C ASN A 133 -1.87 1.30 -3.02
N PRO A 134 -0.69 1.53 -3.61
CA PRO A 134 0.11 2.71 -3.32
C PRO A 134 -0.47 4.02 -3.89
N HIS A 135 -1.42 3.92 -4.84
CA HIS A 135 -2.05 5.08 -5.46
C HIS A 135 -3.24 5.55 -4.63
N PRO A 136 -3.31 6.84 -4.27
CA PRO A 136 -4.43 7.36 -3.49
C PRO A 136 -5.73 7.41 -4.30
N ASP A 137 -6.85 7.24 -3.63
CA ASP A 137 -8.19 7.46 -4.20
C ASP A 137 -8.38 8.92 -4.58
N PHE A 138 -7.89 9.82 -3.72
CA PHE A 138 -7.84 11.24 -3.99
C PHE A 138 -6.75 11.96 -3.21
N THR A 139 -6.32 13.08 -3.75
CA THR A 139 -5.43 14.04 -3.10
C THR A 139 -6.18 15.35 -2.92
N TYR A 140 -5.85 16.09 -1.86
CA TYR A 140 -6.48 17.38 -1.60
C TYR A 140 -5.49 18.40 -1.06
N GLY A 141 -5.78 19.66 -1.33
CA GLY A 141 -5.04 20.80 -0.80
C GLY A 141 -5.98 21.90 -0.35
N PHE A 142 -5.59 22.63 0.67
CA PHE A 142 -6.25 23.82 1.14
C PHE A 142 -5.20 24.88 1.49
N ASN A 143 -5.44 26.08 1.04
CA ASN A 143 -4.60 27.23 1.38
C ASN A 143 -5.48 28.40 1.82
N ALA A 144 -5.00 29.11 2.82
CA ALA A 144 -5.62 30.34 3.29
C ALA A 144 -4.53 31.36 3.64
N SER A 145 -4.74 32.60 3.25
CA SER A 145 -3.92 33.72 3.67
C SER A 145 -4.81 34.88 4.08
N MET A 146 -4.39 35.65 5.08
CA MET A 146 -5.14 36.79 5.58
C MET A 146 -4.16 37.87 6.06
N ASN A 147 -4.43 39.09 5.66
CA ASN A 147 -3.73 40.29 6.11
C ASN A 147 -4.70 41.19 6.88
N TYR A 148 -4.35 41.52 8.10
CA TYR A 148 -5.10 42.45 8.93
C TYR A 148 -4.16 43.40 9.63
N LYS A 149 -4.15 44.67 9.21
CA LYS A 149 -3.21 45.72 9.70
C LYS A 149 -1.75 45.28 9.58
N ALA A 150 -1.08 45.05 10.72
CA ALA A 150 0.31 44.60 10.81
C ALA A 150 0.44 43.08 11.02
N PHE A 151 -0.66 42.32 10.92
CA PHE A 151 -0.67 40.87 11.10
C PHE A 151 -0.90 40.17 9.76
N ASP A 152 -0.02 39.21 9.46
CA ASP A 152 -0.12 38.31 8.33
C ASP A 152 -0.32 36.89 8.86
N PHE A 153 -1.29 36.18 8.31
CA PHE A 153 -1.57 34.80 8.62
C PHE A 153 -1.55 33.98 7.33
N SER A 154 -0.92 32.82 7.36
CA SER A 154 -0.98 31.84 6.28
C SER A 154 -1.14 30.43 6.80
N LEU A 155 -1.96 29.63 6.11
CA LEU A 155 -2.22 28.24 6.40
C LEU A 155 -2.15 27.45 5.09
N PHE A 156 -1.44 26.34 5.09
CA PHE A 156 -1.44 25.38 4.00
C PHE A 156 -1.64 23.98 4.57
N LEU A 157 -2.61 23.26 4.02
CA LEU A 157 -2.91 21.85 4.34
C LEU A 157 -2.91 21.06 3.05
N GLN A 158 -2.34 19.87 3.08
CA GLN A 158 -2.43 18.91 1.98
C GLN A 158 -2.51 17.50 2.54
N GLY A 159 -3.11 16.61 1.78
CA GLY A 159 -3.20 15.22 2.15
C GLY A 159 -3.55 14.30 0.98
N THR A 160 -3.40 13.02 1.25
CA THR A 160 -3.84 11.92 0.40
C THR A 160 -4.78 11.02 1.19
N HIS A 161 -5.62 10.30 0.50
CA HIS A 161 -6.55 9.34 1.12
C HIS A 161 -6.64 8.08 0.27
N GLY A 162 -6.74 6.92 0.93
CA GLY A 162 -6.99 5.63 0.29
C GLY A 162 -5.76 4.94 -0.27
N ASN A 163 -4.56 5.52 -0.10
CA ASN A 163 -3.33 4.82 -0.46
C ASN A 163 -2.78 4.00 0.71
N ASP A 164 -2.24 2.84 0.38
CA ASP A 164 -1.54 1.98 1.32
C ASP A 164 -0.04 2.25 1.29
N VAL A 165 0.61 2.03 2.41
CA VAL A 165 2.06 2.17 2.57
C VAL A 165 2.63 0.91 3.19
N LEU A 166 3.57 0.28 2.51
CA LEU A 166 4.27 -0.86 3.07
C LEU A 166 5.14 -0.43 4.26
N ASN A 167 4.86 -0.97 5.44
CA ASN A 167 5.64 -0.70 6.63
C ASN A 167 6.88 -1.61 6.71
N GLY A 168 8.01 -1.14 6.18
CA GLY A 168 9.29 -1.83 6.23
C GLY A 168 10.11 -1.59 7.51
N VAL A 169 9.55 -0.90 8.51
CA VAL A 169 10.26 -0.61 9.78
C VAL A 169 10.27 -1.83 10.69
N PHE A 170 9.24 -2.67 10.63
CA PHE A 170 9.15 -3.89 11.41
C PHE A 170 9.90 -5.02 10.71
N ARG A 171 11.00 -5.45 11.33
CA ARG A 171 11.85 -6.52 10.82
C ARG A 171 11.93 -7.63 11.85
N TYR A 172 11.13 -8.68 11.64
CA TYR A 172 11.09 -9.87 12.50
C TYR A 172 12.18 -10.91 12.16
N ASP A 173 12.86 -10.74 11.01
CA ASP A 173 13.94 -11.58 10.53
C ASP A 173 15.26 -11.35 11.27
N LEU A 174 15.38 -10.26 12.03
CA LEU A 174 16.60 -9.90 12.74
C LEU A 174 16.48 -10.26 14.24
N ASN A 175 16.98 -11.41 14.61
CA ASN A 175 17.02 -11.87 16.02
C ASN A 175 17.91 -11.03 16.94
N THR A 176 18.66 -10.08 16.41
CA THR A 176 19.66 -9.27 17.15
C THR A 176 19.28 -7.81 17.32
N THR A 177 18.11 -7.39 16.87
CA THR A 177 17.62 -6.01 16.99
C THR A 177 16.55 -5.89 18.06
N ASN A 178 16.43 -4.69 18.64
CA ASN A 178 15.31 -4.38 19.52
C ASN A 178 14.02 -4.40 18.72
N LEU A 179 13.02 -5.11 19.22
CA LEU A 179 11.67 -5.08 18.66
C LEU A 179 10.99 -3.75 19.02
N PRO A 180 10.06 -3.27 18.16
CA PRO A 180 9.24 -2.10 18.48
C PRO A 180 8.30 -2.39 19.65
N VAL A 181 7.80 -1.35 20.30
CA VAL A 181 6.87 -1.47 21.44
C VAL A 181 5.62 -2.27 21.06
N ALA A 182 5.15 -2.17 19.80
CA ALA A 182 4.04 -2.96 19.29
C ALA A 182 4.21 -4.48 19.43
N ALA A 183 5.45 -4.97 19.47
CA ALA A 183 5.73 -6.39 19.71
C ALA A 183 5.29 -6.88 21.12
N LEU A 184 5.01 -5.96 22.04
CA LEU A 184 4.44 -6.30 23.35
C LEU A 184 2.94 -6.69 23.25
N GLU A 185 2.28 -6.26 22.18
CA GLU A 185 0.87 -6.54 21.90
C GLU A 185 0.66 -7.81 21.08
N ARG A 186 1.75 -8.54 20.78
CA ARG A 186 1.69 -9.79 20.02
C ARG A 186 0.86 -10.84 20.75
N TRP A 187 0.35 -11.79 20.00
CA TRP A 187 -0.29 -12.97 20.56
C TRP A 187 0.67 -13.76 21.50
N THR A 188 0.20 -14.14 22.66
CA THR A 188 0.95 -14.93 23.67
C THR A 188 0.10 -16.06 24.25
N GLY A 189 -1.11 -16.25 23.76
CA GLY A 189 -2.06 -17.27 24.17
C GLY A 189 -3.49 -16.87 23.78
N GLU A 190 -4.42 -17.79 23.91
CA GLU A 190 -5.82 -17.61 23.55
C GLU A 190 -6.40 -16.30 24.10
N GLY A 191 -6.99 -15.49 23.23
CA GLY A 191 -7.67 -14.23 23.55
C GLY A 191 -6.76 -13.08 23.95
N THR A 192 -5.43 -13.20 23.82
CA THR A 192 -4.51 -12.10 24.19
C THR A 192 -4.34 -11.05 23.10
N SER A 193 -4.38 -11.46 21.84
CA SER A 193 -4.26 -10.56 20.68
C SER A 193 -4.67 -11.26 19.39
N ASP A 194 -5.11 -10.48 18.40
CA ASP A 194 -5.25 -10.87 17.01
C ASP A 194 -4.08 -10.34 16.15
N LEU A 195 -3.04 -9.77 16.77
CA LEU A 195 -1.84 -9.24 16.13
C LEU A 195 -0.67 -10.22 16.25
N TYR A 196 0.05 -10.40 15.15
CA TYR A 196 1.27 -11.21 15.03
C TYR A 196 2.53 -10.38 15.05
#